data_cf1a9daeed0d786af943d0ba333e0e52
#
_entry.id   cf1a9daeed0d786af943d0ba333e0e52
#
_cell.length_a   1.000
_cell.length_b   1.000
_cell.length_c   1.000
_cell.angle_alpha   90.00
_cell.angle_beta   90.00
_cell.angle_gamma   90.00
#
_symmetry.space_group_name_H-M   'P 1'
#
loop_
_entity.id
_entity.type
_entity.pdbx_description
1 polymer ?
#
loop_
_entity_poly.entity_id
_entity_poly.type
_entity_poly.pdbx_seq_one_letter_code
_entity_poly.pdbx_strand_id
1 'polypeptide(L)'
;MNDRVIKKVVVDAGHGGSDPGASGNNVVEKEYNLKIANYIYDRLKELGIPTYITRSTDETITPTDRVNRILNAFGNSNDVIVLSNHLNAGGATFLGGD
;
A
#
# COMPACT_ATOMS: atom_id res chain seq x y z
N MET A 1 -24.51 13.57 7.40
CA MET A 1 -23.89 12.97 6.94
C MET A 1 -22.69 12.85 7.45
N ASN A 2 -22.17 12.13 7.34
CA ASN A 2 -21.14 12.01 7.83
C ASN A 2 -20.05 12.37 7.32
N ASP A 3 -19.64 13.12 7.57
CA ASP A 3 -18.74 13.74 7.05
C ASP A 3 -17.45 13.39 7.48
N ARG A 4 -17.08 12.18 7.37
CA ARG A 4 -15.76 11.82 7.64
C ARG A 4 -14.88 12.52 6.67
N VAL A 5 -13.96 13.27 7.15
CA VAL A 5 -12.99 13.97 6.33
C VAL A 5 -11.69 13.20 6.38
N ILE A 6 -11.20 12.78 5.24
CA ILE A 6 -9.92 12.07 5.16
C ILE A 6 -8.81 13.11 5.14
N LYS A 7 -7.94 13.07 6.11
CA LYS A 7 -6.86 14.02 6.21
C LYS A 7 -5.48 13.42 6.07
N LYS A 8 -5.35 12.11 6.25
CA LYS A 8 -4.05 11.48 6.19
C LYS A 8 -4.19 10.15 5.49
N VAL A 9 -3.18 9.76 4.75
CA VAL A 9 -3.23 8.53 3.98
C VAL A 9 -1.98 7.70 4.26
N VAL A 10 -2.17 6.41 4.49
CA VAL A 10 -1.08 5.46 4.52
C VAL A 10 -1.16 4.65 3.24
N VAL A 11 -0.09 4.64 2.47
CA VAL A 11 -0.02 3.84 1.24
C VAL A 11 0.79 2.60 1.56
N ASP A 12 0.20 1.45 1.34
CA ASP A 12 0.87 0.19 1.63
C ASP A 12 1.23 -0.52 0.33
N ALA A 13 2.52 -0.66 0.07
CA ALA A 13 3.00 -1.39 -1.09
C ALA A 13 3.13 -2.86 -0.70
N GLY A 14 2.26 -3.71 -1.22
CA GLY A 14 2.22 -5.11 -0.85
C GLY A 14 3.49 -5.87 -1.17
N HIS A 15 3.81 -6.86 -0.36
CA HIS A 15 4.98 -7.72 -0.51
C HIS A 15 6.28 -6.95 -0.44
N GLY A 16 7.35 -7.49 -0.96
CA GLY A 16 8.65 -6.80 -0.95
C GLY A 16 9.80 -7.71 -0.52
N GLY A 17 10.98 -7.42 -0.97
CA GLY A 17 12.18 -8.16 -0.59
C GLY A 17 12.08 -9.63 -0.91
N SER A 18 12.18 -10.47 0.10
CA SER A 18 12.14 -11.91 -0.09
C SER A 18 10.72 -12.43 -0.37
N ASP A 19 9.71 -11.58 -0.26
CA ASP A 19 8.34 -11.94 -0.60
C ASP A 19 7.98 -11.28 -1.92
N PRO A 20 8.05 -11.98 -3.04
CA PRO A 20 7.80 -11.36 -4.33
C PRO A 20 6.31 -11.17 -4.64
N GLY A 21 5.44 -11.80 -3.88
CA GLY A 21 4.03 -11.87 -4.24
C GLY A 21 3.85 -12.77 -5.45
N ALA A 22 2.86 -12.51 -6.23
CA ALA A 22 2.59 -13.29 -7.42
C ALA A 22 3.61 -12.96 -8.51
N SER A 23 3.90 -13.93 -9.36
CA SER A 23 4.77 -13.67 -10.50
C SER A 23 4.33 -14.52 -11.68
N GLY A 24 4.57 -14.02 -12.86
CA GLY A 24 4.24 -14.71 -14.09
C GLY A 24 4.36 -13.75 -15.24
N ASN A 25 4.63 -14.25 -16.42
CA ASN A 25 4.74 -13.43 -17.62
C ASN A 25 5.69 -12.25 -17.45
N ASN A 26 6.78 -12.48 -16.77
CA ASN A 26 7.79 -11.45 -16.52
C ASN A 26 7.30 -10.32 -15.61
N VAL A 27 6.26 -10.58 -14.86
CA VAL A 27 5.73 -9.59 -13.92
C VAL A 27 5.93 -10.12 -12.52
N VAL A 28 6.47 -9.30 -11.64
CA VAL A 28 6.65 -9.65 -10.24
C VAL A 28 5.83 -8.65 -9.44
N GLU A 29 4.90 -9.15 -8.67
CA GLU A 29 3.94 -8.29 -7.98
C GLU A 29 4.59 -7.22 -7.13
N LYS A 30 5.61 -7.56 -6.34
CA LYS A 30 6.22 -6.59 -5.45
C LYS A 30 6.77 -5.36 -6.17
N GLU A 31 7.23 -5.55 -7.41
CA GLU A 31 7.80 -4.45 -8.19
C GLU A 31 6.72 -3.50 -8.69
N TYR A 32 5.61 -4.03 -9.15
CA TYR A 32 4.52 -3.19 -9.59
C TYR A 32 3.85 -2.52 -8.41
N ASN A 33 3.69 -3.25 -7.29
CA ASN A 33 3.12 -2.66 -6.10
C ASN A 33 3.95 -1.46 -5.63
N LEU A 34 5.28 -1.58 -5.72
CA LEU A 34 6.16 -0.50 -5.31
C LEU A 34 6.03 0.70 -6.24
N LYS A 35 6.00 0.47 -7.55
CA LYS A 35 5.86 1.57 -8.51
C LYS A 35 4.56 2.32 -8.31
N ILE A 36 3.47 1.59 -8.15
CA ILE A 36 2.16 2.19 -7.98
C ILE A 36 2.09 2.94 -6.66
N ALA A 37 2.61 2.34 -5.59
CA ALA A 37 2.59 2.96 -4.28
C ALA A 37 3.40 4.24 -4.27
N ASN A 38 4.58 4.23 -4.88
CA ASN A 38 5.41 5.43 -4.96
C ASN A 38 4.71 6.53 -5.76
N TYR A 39 4.04 6.16 -6.84
CA TYR A 39 3.30 7.14 -7.64
C TYR A 39 2.18 7.78 -6.81
N ILE A 40 1.42 6.96 -6.10
CA ILE A 40 0.34 7.46 -5.26
C ILE A 40 0.89 8.34 -4.15
N TYR A 41 1.96 7.90 -3.51
CA TYR A 41 2.59 8.66 -2.43
C TYR A 41 3.03 10.04 -2.92
N ASP A 42 3.74 10.07 -4.05
CA ASP A 42 4.24 11.33 -4.59
C ASP A 42 3.07 12.26 -4.96
N ARG A 43 2.04 11.71 -5.54
CA ARG A 43 0.91 12.51 -5.96
C ARG A 43 0.16 13.10 -4.76
N LEU A 44 -0.01 12.32 -3.71
CA LEU A 44 -0.68 12.80 -2.52
C LEU A 44 0.14 13.87 -1.82
N LYS A 45 1.47 13.71 -1.81
CA LYS A 45 2.35 14.74 -1.23
C LYS A 45 2.26 16.02 -2.04
N GLU A 46 2.21 15.93 -3.35
CA GLU A 46 2.04 17.13 -4.19
C GLU A 46 0.75 17.86 -3.87
N LEU A 47 -0.28 17.11 -3.50
CA LEU A 47 -1.56 17.70 -3.16
C LEU A 47 -1.63 18.21 -1.73
N GLY A 48 -0.53 18.09 -0.99
CA GLY A 48 -0.48 18.60 0.38
C GLY A 48 -1.12 17.68 1.41
N ILE A 49 -1.33 16.43 1.08
CA ILE A 49 -1.96 15.49 2.00
C ILE A 49 -0.88 14.75 2.78
N PRO A 50 -0.89 14.79 4.11
CA PRO A 50 0.07 14.03 4.90
C PRO A 50 -0.04 12.55 4.55
N THR A 51 1.06 11.96 4.12
CA THR A 51 1.07 10.61 3.59
C THR A 51 2.28 9.86 4.09
N TYR A 52 2.08 8.58 4.42
CA TYR A 52 3.16 7.69 4.81
C TYR A 52 3.12 6.50 3.88
N ILE A 53 4.27 5.95 3.51
CA ILE A 53 4.33 4.76 2.69
C ILE A 53 5.04 3.67 3.48
N THR A 54 4.52 2.46 3.45
CA THR A 54 5.06 1.37 4.26
C THR A 54 6.46 0.97 3.82
N ARG A 55 6.72 1.01 2.52
CA ARG A 55 8.08 0.83 2.01
C ARG A 55 8.22 1.62 0.72
N SER A 56 9.40 2.14 0.49
CA SER A 56 9.70 2.87 -0.74
C SER A 56 10.81 2.17 -1.53
N THR A 57 11.24 1.01 -1.07
CA THR A 57 12.29 0.23 -1.72
C THR A 57 11.88 -1.24 -1.69
N ASP A 58 12.73 -2.10 -2.23
CA ASP A 58 12.47 -3.54 -2.25
C ASP A 58 12.89 -4.13 -0.92
N GLU A 59 12.06 -3.94 0.07
CA GLU A 59 12.35 -4.28 1.44
C GLU A 59 11.46 -5.41 1.91
N THR A 60 12.01 -6.33 2.68
CA THR A 60 11.22 -7.39 3.30
C THR A 60 10.53 -6.84 4.54
N ILE A 61 9.22 -6.96 4.59
CA ILE A 61 8.45 -6.52 5.74
C ILE A 61 7.61 -7.68 6.20
N THR A 62 7.74 -8.09 7.45
CA THR A 62 6.89 -9.15 7.98
C THR A 62 5.46 -8.62 8.12
N PRO A 63 4.46 -9.50 8.15
CA PRO A 63 3.08 -9.04 8.34
C PRO A 63 2.91 -8.22 9.62
N THR A 64 3.56 -8.61 10.70
CA THR A 64 3.48 -7.88 11.96
C THR A 64 4.09 -6.49 11.83
N ASP A 65 5.27 -6.41 11.20
CA ASP A 65 5.91 -5.11 11.02
C ASP A 65 5.07 -4.22 10.12
N ARG A 66 4.45 -4.78 9.10
CA ARG A 66 3.61 -4.01 8.19
C ARG A 66 2.44 -3.38 8.94
N VAL A 67 1.76 -4.17 9.75
CA VAL A 67 0.66 -3.67 10.55
C VAL A 67 1.14 -2.56 11.49
N ASN A 68 2.28 -2.79 12.13
CA ASN A 68 2.84 -1.80 13.04
C ASN A 68 3.19 -0.50 12.32
N ARG A 69 3.77 -0.58 11.12
CA ARG A 69 4.09 0.62 10.35
C ARG A 69 2.82 1.40 10.00
N ILE A 70 1.77 0.69 9.62
CA ILE A 70 0.51 1.32 9.28
C ILE A 70 -0.10 2.01 10.49
N LEU A 71 -0.15 1.31 11.62
CA LEU A 71 -0.79 1.86 12.80
C LEU A 71 0.02 2.99 13.42
N ASN A 72 1.35 2.92 13.32
CA ASN A 72 2.18 3.93 13.94
C ASN A 72 2.35 5.19 13.11
N ALA A 73 1.97 5.16 11.85
CA ALA A 73 2.21 6.30 10.97
C ALA A 73 1.50 7.56 11.46
N PHE A 74 0.22 7.45 11.75
CA PHE A 74 -0.58 8.59 12.19
C PHE A 74 -1.50 8.22 13.35
N GLY A 75 -1.31 7.06 13.92
CA GLY A 75 -2.17 6.57 14.99
C GLY A 75 -3.48 6.02 14.44
N ASN A 76 -4.31 5.55 15.33
CA ASN A 76 -5.57 4.96 14.94
C ASN A 76 -6.64 6.04 15.06
N SER A 77 -6.97 6.67 13.97
CA SER A 77 -7.90 7.77 13.95
C SER A 77 -8.81 7.61 12.74
N ASN A 78 -10.03 8.12 12.83
CA ASN A 78 -10.96 7.94 11.74
C ASN A 78 -10.77 8.92 10.59
N ASP A 79 -9.75 9.76 10.63
CA ASP A 79 -9.39 10.61 9.50
C ASP A 79 -8.21 10.04 8.71
N VAL A 80 -7.82 8.80 8.99
CA VAL A 80 -6.73 8.12 8.28
C VAL A 80 -7.31 7.04 7.39
N ILE A 81 -6.87 6.99 6.15
CA ILE A 81 -7.27 5.91 5.27
C ILE A 81 -6.03 5.14 4.85
N VAL A 82 -6.14 3.85 4.71
CA VAL A 82 -5.05 3.00 4.27
C VAL A 82 -5.38 2.48 2.88
N LEU A 83 -4.46 2.73 1.94
CA LEU A 83 -4.58 2.21 0.59
C LEU A 83 -3.52 1.14 0.41
N SER A 84 -3.95 -0.11 0.34
CA SER A 84 -3.01 -1.20 0.16
C SER A 84 -3.15 -1.71 -1.26
N ASN A 85 -2.07 -1.62 -2.04
CA ASN A 85 -2.17 -2.05 -3.42
C ASN A 85 -1.46 -3.37 -3.66
N HIS A 86 -2.13 -4.22 -4.39
CA HIS A 86 -1.67 -5.53 -4.75
C HIS A 86 -2.09 -5.81 -6.19
N LEU A 87 -1.47 -6.82 -6.79
CA LEU A 87 -1.93 -7.32 -8.07
C LEU A 87 -2.65 -8.62 -7.81
N ASN A 88 -3.67 -8.89 -8.58
CA ASN A 88 -4.31 -10.17 -8.47
C ASN A 88 -3.61 -11.10 -9.42
N ALA A 89 -3.30 -12.26 -8.91
CA ALA A 89 -2.65 -13.21 -9.70
C ALA A 89 -3.61 -14.07 -10.38
N GLY A 90 -3.22 -14.66 -11.39
CA GLY A 90 -3.99 -15.72 -11.88
C GLY A 90 -5.20 -15.45 -12.58
N GLY A 91 -5.42 -14.49 -12.91
CA GLY A 91 -6.47 -14.13 -13.67
C GLY A 91 -7.72 -14.75 -13.48
N ALA A 92 -7.91 -15.38 -12.62
CA ALA A 92 -9.00 -15.92 -12.52
C ALA A 92 -9.92 -15.10 -12.09
N THR A 93 -10.66 -15.35 -11.38
CA THR A 93 -11.55 -14.69 -10.99
C THR A 93 -11.29 -13.83 -10.04
N PHE A 94 -11.62 -12.78 -10.08
CA PHE A 94 -11.35 -11.91 -9.16
C PHE A 94 -12.51 -11.48 -8.54
N LEU A 95 -12.60 -11.55 -7.40
CA LEU A 95 -13.65 -11.19 -6.78
C LEU A 95 -13.54 -10.18 -5.95
N GLY A 96 -13.21 -9.22 -6.14
CA GLY A 96 -13.20 -8.11 -5.39
C GLY A 96 -12.30 -8.15 -4.38
N GLY A 97 -11.69 -8.44 -4.15
CA GLY A 97 -11.03 -8.38 -3.24
C GLY A 97 -9.90 -8.24 -3.01
N ASP A 98 -9.39 -8.25 -2.87
CA ASP A 98 -8.64 -8.24 -2.51
C ASP A 98 -7.78 -8.16 -2.41
#